data_12636fcaa3ac6aa9620adea2bd8ed45e
#
_entry.id   12636fcaa3ac6aa9620adea2bd8ed45e
#
_cell.length_a   1.000
_cell.length_b   1.000
_cell.length_c   1.000
_cell.angle_alpha   90.00
_cell.angle_beta   90.00
_cell.angle_gamma   90.00
#
_symmetry.space_group_name_H-M   'P 1'
#
loop_
_entity.id
_entity.type
_entity.pdbx_description
1 polymer ?
#
loop_
_entity_poly.entity_id
_entity_poly.type
_entity_poly.pdbx_seq_one_letter_code
_entity_poly.pdbx_strand_id
1 'polypeptide(L)'
;MSRQFSLAYLTIPGIDPIHQIQIAREAGYDYVSLRTIPMGLEGEPQVHLEDDPALFRAVRQALKDCGMKLLDIELLRVREDLPSDYRPAFEKGAELGATQALTSVWTRDHSFVVDRYGALCEQAAQFGLTLNLEFPIVSELTSMEQAFALQDEVGADNLKILMDMIYVHLTGVTPGEIRAADPGRFGIIHLCDWPSDPAGRETVELVRGGRVYCGEGAADLKGFLEALPENVCAIELPNLRELELRGQAGHARRCLETAK
;
A
#
# COMPACT_ATOMS: atom_id res chain seq x y z
N MET A 1 -15.23 -15.67 -7.03
CA MET A 1 -15.21 -15.35 -5.57
C MET A 1 -15.27 -13.83 -5.45
N SER A 2 -15.80 -13.26 -4.36
CA SER A 2 -15.76 -11.81 -4.17
C SER A 2 -14.32 -11.40 -3.80
N ARG A 3 -13.85 -10.28 -4.33
CA ARG A 3 -12.53 -9.71 -3.96
C ARG A 3 -12.48 -9.47 -2.44
N GLN A 4 -11.30 -9.64 -1.86
CA GLN A 4 -11.03 -9.35 -0.46
C GLN A 4 -10.44 -7.93 -0.33
N PHE A 5 -10.75 -7.26 0.78
CA PHE A 5 -10.36 -5.87 0.99
C PHE A 5 -9.54 -5.68 2.26
N SER A 6 -8.47 -4.89 2.15
CA SER A 6 -7.66 -4.40 3.26
C SER A 6 -7.90 -2.91 3.49
N LEU A 7 -7.84 -2.45 4.75
CA LEU A 7 -7.81 -1.03 5.08
C LEU A 7 -6.35 -0.56 5.14
N ALA A 8 -5.90 0.20 4.13
CA ALA A 8 -4.57 0.79 4.10
C ALA A 8 -4.46 1.99 5.07
N TYR A 9 -3.25 2.20 5.63
CA TYR A 9 -2.99 3.25 6.62
C TYR A 9 -3.37 4.66 6.12
N LEU A 10 -2.98 5.02 4.88
CA LEU A 10 -3.25 6.36 4.36
C LEU A 10 -4.74 6.70 4.17
N THR A 11 -5.64 5.73 4.20
CA THR A 11 -7.09 5.99 4.20
C THR A 11 -7.52 6.76 5.45
N ILE A 12 -6.90 6.45 6.59
CA ILE A 12 -7.18 7.07 7.90
C ILE A 12 -5.88 7.42 8.62
N PRO A 13 -5.06 8.33 8.05
CA PRO A 13 -3.72 8.63 8.55
C PRO A 13 -3.73 9.19 9.98
N GLY A 14 -2.59 9.10 10.65
CA GLY A 14 -2.42 9.61 12.01
C GLY A 14 -3.01 8.71 13.10
N ILE A 15 -3.54 7.53 12.74
CA ILE A 15 -4.11 6.57 13.67
C ILE A 15 -3.03 5.61 14.20
N ASP A 16 -3.15 5.18 15.44
CA ASP A 16 -2.35 4.07 15.96
C ASP A 16 -2.86 2.71 15.44
N PRO A 17 -2.00 1.68 15.42
CA PRO A 17 -2.32 0.40 14.79
C PRO A 17 -3.48 -0.34 15.48
N ILE A 18 -3.69 -0.18 16.79
CA ILE A 18 -4.74 -0.88 17.51
C ILE A 18 -6.10 -0.32 17.12
N HIS A 19 -6.25 0.99 17.09
CA HIS A 19 -7.49 1.63 16.64
C HIS A 19 -7.75 1.38 15.15
N GLN A 20 -6.71 1.35 14.30
CA GLN A 20 -6.87 1.00 12.88
C GLN A 20 -7.44 -0.42 12.72
N ILE A 21 -6.94 -1.40 13.47
CA ILE A 21 -7.45 -2.78 13.48
C ILE A 21 -8.93 -2.83 13.90
N GLN A 22 -9.30 -2.09 14.93
CA GLN A 22 -10.68 -2.01 15.41
C GLN A 22 -11.62 -1.42 14.36
N ILE A 23 -11.23 -0.29 13.76
CA ILE A 23 -12.00 0.35 12.68
C ILE A 23 -12.15 -0.58 11.47
N ALA A 24 -11.07 -1.26 11.05
CA ALA A 24 -11.13 -2.22 9.95
C ALA A 24 -12.15 -3.34 10.23
N ARG A 25 -12.14 -3.88 11.46
CA ARG A 25 -13.11 -4.90 11.89
C ARG A 25 -14.54 -4.39 11.88
N GLU A 26 -14.78 -3.22 12.47
CA GLU A 26 -16.13 -2.63 12.57
C GLU A 26 -16.69 -2.24 11.20
N ALA A 27 -15.84 -1.79 10.28
CA ALA A 27 -16.23 -1.48 8.91
C ALA A 27 -16.47 -2.71 8.04
N GLY A 28 -15.94 -3.88 8.42
CA GLY A 28 -16.15 -5.16 7.73
C GLY A 28 -15.09 -5.48 6.66
N TYR A 29 -13.87 -5.00 6.82
CA TYR A 29 -12.72 -5.39 6.01
C TYR A 29 -12.28 -6.82 6.31
N ASP A 30 -11.62 -7.47 5.34
CA ASP A 30 -11.04 -8.80 5.48
C ASP A 30 -9.64 -8.74 6.11
N TYR A 31 -8.91 -7.64 5.82
CA TYR A 31 -7.52 -7.39 6.23
C TYR A 31 -7.33 -5.94 6.69
N VAL A 32 -6.19 -5.72 7.32
CA VAL A 32 -5.65 -4.39 7.60
C VAL A 32 -4.19 -4.32 7.11
N SER A 33 -3.75 -3.15 6.65
CA SER A 33 -2.35 -2.86 6.24
C SER A 33 -1.79 -1.83 7.22
N LEU A 34 -0.69 -2.14 7.91
CA LEU A 34 -0.20 -1.33 9.02
C LEU A 34 1.09 -0.59 8.69
N ARG A 35 1.14 0.70 9.04
CA ARG A 35 2.35 1.52 8.99
C ARG A 35 3.25 1.22 10.19
N THR A 36 4.07 0.16 10.06
CA THR A 36 5.04 -0.26 11.09
C THR A 36 6.48 0.12 10.76
N ILE A 37 6.68 0.76 9.61
CA ILE A 37 7.95 1.35 9.18
C ILE A 37 7.66 2.84 8.90
N PRO A 38 7.76 3.71 9.91
CA PRO A 38 7.36 5.10 9.79
C PRO A 38 8.20 5.87 8.75
N MET A 39 7.56 6.81 8.07
CA MET A 39 8.24 7.73 7.14
C MET A 39 8.88 8.92 7.85
N GLY A 40 8.55 9.16 9.13
CA GLY A 40 8.98 10.32 9.90
C GLY A 40 8.22 11.59 9.53
N LEU A 41 6.97 11.47 9.08
CA LEU A 41 6.14 12.62 8.73
C LEU A 41 5.52 13.25 10.00
N GLU A 42 5.21 14.54 9.91
CA GLU A 42 4.49 15.24 10.98
C GLU A 42 3.12 14.61 11.22
N GLY A 43 2.80 14.32 12.48
CA GLY A 43 1.55 13.67 12.88
C GLY A 43 1.48 12.16 12.61
N GLU A 44 2.53 11.56 12.06
CA GLU A 44 2.61 10.11 11.88
C GLU A 44 3.01 9.43 13.20
N PRO A 45 2.25 8.43 13.69
CA PRO A 45 2.68 7.62 14.82
C PRO A 45 4.01 6.92 14.55
N GLN A 46 4.94 7.04 15.48
CA GLN A 46 6.24 6.37 15.36
C GLN A 46 6.13 4.92 15.87
N VAL A 47 5.67 4.03 14.98
CA VAL A 47 5.41 2.62 15.29
C VAL A 47 6.63 1.79 14.87
N HIS A 48 7.43 1.37 15.83
CA HIS A 48 8.59 0.49 15.66
C HIS A 48 8.36 -0.78 16.49
N LEU A 49 7.73 -1.79 15.88
CA LEU A 49 7.33 -3.01 16.61
C LEU A 49 8.53 -3.85 17.06
N GLU A 50 9.65 -3.73 16.38
CA GLU A 50 10.93 -4.36 16.70
C GLU A 50 11.55 -3.82 17.98
N ASP A 51 11.31 -2.54 18.28
CA ASP A 51 11.90 -1.83 19.42
C ASP A 51 10.92 -1.73 20.62
N ASP A 52 9.62 -1.99 20.40
CA ASP A 52 8.59 -1.92 21.45
C ASP A 52 7.85 -3.27 21.62
N PRO A 53 8.38 -4.16 22.48
CA PRO A 53 7.74 -5.45 22.77
C PRO A 53 6.36 -5.33 23.44
N ALA A 54 6.05 -4.21 24.09
CA ALA A 54 4.73 -3.99 24.70
C ALA A 54 3.70 -3.66 23.63
N LEU A 55 4.03 -2.73 22.73
CA LEU A 55 3.20 -2.39 21.58
C LEU A 55 3.01 -3.60 20.65
N PHE A 56 4.08 -4.34 20.36
CA PHE A 56 3.98 -5.57 19.56
C PHE A 56 2.96 -6.56 20.14
N ARG A 57 3.03 -6.83 21.45
CA ARG A 57 2.05 -7.72 22.10
C ARG A 57 0.62 -7.17 22.04
N ALA A 58 0.46 -5.85 22.21
CA ALA A 58 -0.84 -5.20 22.13
C ALA A 58 -1.45 -5.28 20.72
N VAL A 59 -0.66 -5.03 19.67
CA VAL A 59 -1.09 -5.17 18.26
C VAL A 59 -1.46 -6.61 17.95
N ARG A 60 -0.63 -7.58 18.34
CA ARG A 60 -0.94 -9.02 18.18
C ARG A 60 -2.23 -9.42 18.87
N GLN A 61 -2.46 -8.90 20.08
CA GLN A 61 -3.70 -9.18 20.81
C GLN A 61 -4.90 -8.53 20.12
N ALA A 62 -4.78 -7.29 19.65
CA ALA A 62 -5.86 -6.61 18.92
C ALA A 62 -6.25 -7.36 17.62
N LEU A 63 -5.27 -7.81 16.82
CA LEU A 63 -5.54 -8.64 15.63
C LEU A 63 -6.33 -9.90 16.00
N LYS A 64 -5.91 -10.59 17.06
CA LYS A 64 -6.58 -11.79 17.55
C LYS A 64 -8.01 -11.51 18.05
N ASP A 65 -8.20 -10.50 18.89
CA ASP A 65 -9.49 -10.19 19.50
C ASP A 65 -10.50 -9.71 18.45
N CYS A 66 -10.04 -8.96 17.46
CA CYS A 66 -10.84 -8.52 16.32
C CYS A 66 -11.04 -9.61 15.26
N GLY A 67 -10.27 -10.71 15.29
CA GLY A 67 -10.25 -11.72 14.22
C GLY A 67 -9.80 -11.14 12.89
N MET A 68 -8.92 -10.10 12.93
CA MET A 68 -8.39 -9.45 11.74
C MET A 68 -7.09 -10.09 11.29
N LYS A 69 -6.86 -10.09 9.97
CA LYS A 69 -5.62 -10.53 9.35
C LYS A 69 -4.80 -9.32 8.95
N LEU A 70 -3.49 -9.39 9.16
CA LEU A 70 -2.55 -8.41 8.62
C LEU A 70 -2.20 -8.80 7.18
N LEU A 71 -2.43 -7.90 6.21
CA LEU A 71 -2.05 -8.12 4.81
C LEU A 71 -0.57 -7.82 4.62
N ASP A 72 -0.19 -6.59 4.93
CA ASP A 72 1.14 -6.06 4.68
C ASP A 72 1.60 -5.08 5.76
N ILE A 73 2.90 -4.85 5.75
CA ILE A 73 3.55 -3.78 6.50
C ILE A 73 4.06 -2.72 5.54
N GLU A 74 4.01 -1.46 5.95
CA GLU A 74 4.39 -0.31 5.12
C GLU A 74 5.15 0.74 5.95
N LEU A 75 6.01 1.59 5.39
CA LEU A 75 6.43 1.70 4.02
C LEU A 75 7.96 1.71 3.94
N LEU A 76 8.54 0.78 3.17
CA LEU A 76 9.97 0.79 2.90
C LEU A 76 10.27 1.75 1.74
N ARG A 77 11.09 2.76 1.99
CA ARG A 77 11.58 3.66 0.94
C ARG A 77 13.03 3.33 0.60
N VAL A 78 13.30 3.05 -0.66
CA VAL A 78 14.68 2.84 -1.14
C VAL A 78 15.31 4.19 -1.39
N ARG A 79 16.23 4.57 -0.49
CA ARG A 79 17.01 5.81 -0.49
C ARG A 79 18.33 5.60 0.27
N GLU A 80 19.38 6.33 -0.08
CA GLU A 80 20.75 6.10 0.40
C GLU A 80 20.91 6.33 1.91
N ASP A 81 20.17 7.29 2.46
CA ASP A 81 20.25 7.69 3.86
C ASP A 81 19.32 6.90 4.79
N LEU A 82 18.58 5.91 4.25
CA LEU A 82 17.72 5.03 5.04
C LEU A 82 18.40 3.69 5.38
N PRO A 83 17.93 2.99 6.42
CA PRO A 83 18.49 1.70 6.82
C PRO A 83 18.60 0.71 5.66
N SER A 84 19.58 -0.16 5.71
CA SER A 84 19.75 -1.27 4.75
C SER A 84 19.23 -2.60 5.29
N ASP A 85 19.05 -2.70 6.60
CA ASP A 85 18.58 -3.91 7.27
C ASP A 85 17.15 -3.70 7.81
N TYR A 86 16.20 -4.38 7.19
CA TYR A 86 14.80 -4.38 7.60
C TYR A 86 14.34 -5.74 8.17
N ARG A 87 15.28 -6.69 8.38
CA ARG A 87 14.95 -8.01 8.96
C ARG A 87 14.19 -7.92 10.28
N PRO A 88 14.53 -7.02 11.23
CA PRO A 88 13.75 -6.89 12.47
C PRO A 88 12.28 -6.51 12.22
N ALA A 89 12.02 -5.56 11.32
CA ALA A 89 10.65 -5.16 10.95
C ALA A 89 9.91 -6.27 10.19
N PHE A 90 10.60 -6.97 9.27
CA PHE A 90 10.05 -8.12 8.53
C PHE A 90 9.68 -9.27 9.46
N GLU A 91 10.54 -9.60 10.44
CA GLU A 91 10.27 -10.62 11.45
C GLU A 91 8.98 -10.30 12.22
N LYS A 92 8.85 -9.06 12.72
CA LYS A 92 7.66 -8.65 13.46
C LYS A 92 6.40 -8.63 12.60
N GLY A 93 6.51 -8.17 11.36
CA GLY A 93 5.40 -8.27 10.39
C GLY A 93 4.96 -9.71 10.15
N ALA A 94 5.89 -10.61 9.89
CA ALA A 94 5.61 -12.04 9.67
C ALA A 94 5.04 -12.73 10.92
N GLU A 95 5.56 -12.42 12.13
CA GLU A 95 5.00 -12.90 13.39
C GLU A 95 3.55 -12.47 13.63
N LEU A 96 3.14 -11.33 13.06
CA LEU A 96 1.75 -10.84 13.07
C LEU A 96 0.90 -11.41 11.93
N GLY A 97 1.51 -12.16 11.02
CA GLY A 97 0.83 -12.82 9.90
C GLY A 97 0.84 -12.03 8.59
N ALA A 98 1.61 -10.95 8.49
CA ALA A 98 1.83 -10.29 7.21
C ALA A 98 2.52 -11.25 6.22
N THR A 99 2.11 -11.17 4.96
CA THR A 99 2.73 -11.91 3.86
C THR A 99 3.37 -10.98 2.83
N GLN A 100 3.22 -9.68 3.02
CA GLN A 100 3.63 -8.67 2.06
C GLN A 100 4.21 -7.43 2.75
N ALA A 101 5.03 -6.67 2.03
CA ALA A 101 5.54 -5.37 2.45
C ALA A 101 5.53 -4.38 1.28
N LEU A 102 5.10 -3.15 1.53
CA LEU A 102 5.03 -2.08 0.54
C LEU A 102 6.36 -1.35 0.42
N THR A 103 6.79 -1.09 -0.82
CA THR A 103 8.06 -0.41 -1.12
C THR A 103 7.92 0.63 -2.22
N SER A 104 8.81 1.64 -2.23
CA SER A 104 8.92 2.65 -3.30
C SER A 104 10.34 3.19 -3.43
N VAL A 105 10.66 3.82 -4.58
CA VAL A 105 12.00 4.31 -4.93
C VAL A 105 12.09 5.83 -4.75
N TRP A 106 13.10 6.29 -4.00
CA TRP A 106 13.30 7.71 -3.66
C TRP A 106 14.72 8.22 -3.94
N THR A 107 15.42 7.58 -4.88
CA THR A 107 16.74 7.97 -5.36
C THR A 107 16.85 7.74 -6.86
N ARG A 108 17.70 8.52 -7.53
CA ARG A 108 18.01 8.39 -8.96
C ARG A 108 19.20 7.50 -9.25
N ASP A 109 19.88 7.02 -8.22
CA ASP A 109 21.00 6.08 -8.40
C ASP A 109 20.46 4.70 -8.73
N HIS A 110 20.37 4.43 -10.03
CA HIS A 110 19.80 3.18 -10.54
C HIS A 110 20.56 1.94 -10.05
N SER A 111 21.89 1.98 -10.03
CA SER A 111 22.69 0.84 -9.56
C SER A 111 22.45 0.55 -8.08
N PHE A 112 22.37 1.61 -7.26
CA PHE A 112 21.99 1.49 -5.86
C PHE A 112 20.59 0.90 -5.69
N VAL A 113 19.62 1.31 -6.52
CA VAL A 113 18.24 0.79 -6.46
C VAL A 113 18.21 -0.71 -6.72
N VAL A 114 18.87 -1.17 -7.81
CA VAL A 114 18.91 -2.61 -8.18
C VAL A 114 19.55 -3.43 -7.07
N ASP A 115 20.74 -3.04 -6.60
CA ASP A 115 21.47 -3.74 -5.53
C ASP A 115 20.65 -3.75 -4.22
N ARG A 116 20.01 -2.63 -3.90
CA ARG A 116 19.19 -2.51 -2.68
C ARG A 116 17.95 -3.39 -2.75
N TYR A 117 17.24 -3.44 -3.88
CA TYR A 117 16.08 -4.35 -4.03
C TYR A 117 16.49 -5.81 -3.99
N GLY A 118 17.62 -6.19 -4.59
CA GLY A 118 18.16 -7.55 -4.47
C GLY A 118 18.33 -7.95 -3.00
N ALA A 119 19.04 -7.11 -2.23
CA ALA A 119 19.26 -7.35 -0.81
C ALA A 119 17.96 -7.35 0.03
N LEU A 120 17.00 -6.46 -0.27
CA LEU A 120 15.71 -6.42 0.42
C LEU A 120 14.86 -7.66 0.12
N CYS A 121 14.87 -8.15 -1.12
CA CYS A 121 14.17 -9.38 -1.50
C CYS A 121 14.73 -10.60 -0.76
N GLU A 122 16.07 -10.69 -0.63
CA GLU A 122 16.72 -11.75 0.15
C GLU A 122 16.35 -11.68 1.63
N GLN A 123 16.31 -10.48 2.22
CA GLN A 123 15.88 -10.29 3.60
C GLN A 123 14.41 -10.68 3.80
N ALA A 124 13.51 -10.21 2.93
CA ALA A 124 12.07 -10.49 3.00
C ALA A 124 11.76 -11.98 2.83
N ALA A 125 12.49 -12.66 1.94
CA ALA A 125 12.35 -14.10 1.69
C ALA A 125 12.59 -14.96 2.94
N GLN A 126 13.49 -14.53 3.86
CA GLN A 126 13.76 -15.24 5.12
C GLN A 126 12.51 -15.35 5.99
N PHE A 127 11.57 -14.44 5.84
CA PHE A 127 10.33 -14.37 6.61
C PHE A 127 9.09 -14.69 5.77
N GLY A 128 9.27 -15.14 4.52
CA GLY A 128 8.17 -15.47 3.62
C GLY A 128 7.39 -14.26 3.11
N LEU A 129 7.99 -13.07 3.10
CA LEU A 129 7.35 -11.85 2.63
C LEU A 129 7.61 -11.60 1.13
N THR A 130 6.59 -11.10 0.46
CA THR A 130 6.65 -10.53 -0.89
C THR A 130 6.77 -9.02 -0.79
N LEU A 131 7.72 -8.43 -1.51
CA LEU A 131 7.84 -6.98 -1.66
C LEU A 131 6.93 -6.48 -2.78
N ASN A 132 6.19 -5.43 -2.52
CA ASN A 132 5.30 -4.79 -3.49
C ASN A 132 5.87 -3.42 -3.86
N LEU A 133 6.43 -3.31 -5.06
CA LEU A 133 7.00 -2.09 -5.62
C LEU A 133 5.87 -1.22 -6.17
N GLU A 134 5.64 -0.10 -5.52
CA GLU A 134 4.77 0.96 -6.01
C GLU A 134 5.54 1.98 -6.86
N PHE A 135 4.88 2.62 -7.84
CA PHE A 135 5.43 3.67 -8.71
C PHE A 135 4.71 5.02 -8.54
N PRO A 136 4.80 5.64 -7.35
CA PRO A 136 4.13 6.92 -7.10
C PRO A 136 4.71 8.02 -7.99
N ILE A 137 3.86 8.82 -8.60
CA ILE A 137 4.29 9.97 -9.45
C ILE A 137 5.11 11.02 -8.68
N VAL A 138 5.12 10.93 -7.36
CA VAL A 138 5.88 11.82 -6.45
C VAL A 138 7.22 11.23 -6.02
N SER A 139 7.54 10.02 -6.48
CA SER A 139 8.81 9.31 -6.24
C SER A 139 9.77 9.44 -7.42
N GLU A 140 10.88 8.69 -7.42
CA GLU A 140 11.85 8.70 -8.53
C GLU A 140 11.64 7.55 -9.54
N LEU A 141 10.72 6.62 -9.25
CA LEU A 141 10.24 5.59 -10.16
C LEU A 141 8.73 5.78 -10.32
N THR A 142 8.28 6.25 -11.49
CA THR A 142 6.97 6.87 -11.66
C THR A 142 6.08 6.22 -12.73
N SER A 143 6.50 5.08 -13.31
CA SER A 143 5.71 4.39 -14.33
C SER A 143 5.75 2.87 -14.19
N MET A 144 4.72 2.21 -14.71
CA MET A 144 4.65 0.75 -14.76
C MET A 144 5.81 0.15 -15.58
N GLU A 145 6.23 0.81 -16.66
CA GLU A 145 7.36 0.37 -17.49
C GLU A 145 8.66 0.36 -16.68
N GLN A 146 8.96 1.44 -15.93
CA GLN A 146 10.12 1.51 -15.05
C GLN A 146 10.06 0.44 -13.93
N ALA A 147 8.87 0.20 -13.37
CA ALA A 147 8.68 -0.82 -12.36
C ALA A 147 8.93 -2.23 -12.91
N PHE A 148 8.47 -2.52 -14.12
CA PHE A 148 8.76 -3.77 -14.80
C PHE A 148 10.25 -3.94 -15.12
N ALA A 149 10.91 -2.89 -15.61
CA ALA A 149 12.35 -2.93 -15.89
C ALA A 149 13.14 -3.25 -14.61
N LEU A 150 12.84 -2.57 -13.51
CA LEU A 150 13.50 -2.84 -12.23
C LEU A 150 13.22 -4.28 -11.74
N GLN A 151 11.96 -4.75 -11.85
CA GLN A 151 11.62 -6.13 -11.47
C GLN A 151 12.41 -7.16 -12.27
N ASP A 152 12.58 -6.94 -13.58
CA ASP A 152 13.34 -7.82 -14.48
C ASP A 152 14.83 -7.81 -14.15
N GLU A 153 15.41 -6.62 -13.85
CA GLU A 153 16.82 -6.48 -13.47
C GLU A 153 17.14 -7.13 -12.12
N VAL A 154 16.27 -6.95 -11.13
CA VAL A 154 16.40 -7.58 -9.79
C VAL A 154 16.23 -9.10 -9.89
N GLY A 155 15.29 -9.58 -10.71
CA GLY A 155 15.09 -10.99 -11.00
C GLY A 155 14.65 -11.84 -9.80
N ALA A 156 14.09 -11.24 -8.74
CA ALA A 156 13.65 -11.94 -7.55
C ALA A 156 12.16 -12.32 -7.64
N ASP A 157 11.82 -13.58 -7.37
CA ASP A 157 10.45 -14.11 -7.46
C ASP A 157 9.48 -13.42 -6.47
N ASN A 158 9.99 -12.93 -5.35
CA ASN A 158 9.22 -12.26 -4.32
C ASN A 158 9.18 -10.72 -4.46
N LEU A 159 9.54 -10.17 -5.64
CA LEU A 159 9.28 -8.77 -5.99
C LEU A 159 8.08 -8.68 -6.93
N LYS A 160 7.02 -8.02 -6.50
CA LYS A 160 5.79 -7.81 -7.28
C LYS A 160 5.53 -6.33 -7.46
N ILE A 161 4.73 -5.99 -8.48
CA ILE A 161 4.33 -4.60 -8.74
C ILE A 161 3.01 -4.34 -8.03
N LEU A 162 2.98 -3.30 -7.20
CA LEU A 162 1.75 -2.77 -6.63
C LEU A 162 1.08 -1.84 -7.64
N MET A 163 -0.20 -2.10 -7.89
CA MET A 163 -1.02 -1.34 -8.82
C MET A 163 -1.93 -0.39 -8.04
N ASP A 164 -1.46 0.85 -7.79
CA ASP A 164 -2.33 1.91 -7.26
C ASP A 164 -3.13 2.53 -8.41
N MET A 165 -4.45 2.43 -8.32
CA MET A 165 -5.37 2.86 -9.38
C MET A 165 -5.23 4.34 -9.73
N ILE A 166 -4.79 5.18 -8.79
CA ILE A 166 -4.55 6.60 -9.09
C ILE A 166 -3.32 6.78 -9.97
N TYR A 167 -2.23 6.05 -9.71
CA TYR A 167 -1.01 6.15 -10.52
C TYR A 167 -1.19 5.46 -11.86
N VAL A 168 -1.92 4.35 -11.92
CA VAL A 168 -2.34 3.70 -13.17
C VAL A 168 -3.10 4.68 -14.05
N HIS A 169 -4.08 5.41 -13.48
CA HIS A 169 -4.87 6.43 -14.20
C HIS A 169 -3.99 7.61 -14.64
N LEU A 170 -3.19 8.18 -13.74
CA LEU A 170 -2.39 9.36 -14.01
C LEU A 170 -1.25 9.14 -15.01
N THR A 171 -0.71 7.93 -15.09
CA THR A 171 0.35 7.57 -16.05
C THR A 171 -0.20 7.08 -17.37
N GLY A 172 -1.53 7.00 -17.53
CA GLY A 172 -2.19 6.61 -18.77
C GLY A 172 -2.08 5.12 -19.10
N VAL A 173 -1.76 4.27 -18.12
CA VAL A 173 -1.77 2.81 -18.30
C VAL A 173 -3.17 2.35 -18.67
N THR A 174 -3.27 1.48 -19.67
CA THR A 174 -4.54 0.96 -20.15
C THR A 174 -4.83 -0.45 -19.64
N PRO A 175 -6.10 -0.86 -19.54
CA PRO A 175 -6.44 -2.26 -19.25
C PRO A 175 -5.85 -3.26 -20.25
N GLY A 176 -5.58 -2.82 -21.48
CA GLY A 176 -4.94 -3.62 -22.52
C GLY A 176 -3.48 -3.95 -22.19
N GLU A 177 -2.72 -2.97 -21.72
CA GLU A 177 -1.32 -3.16 -21.31
C GLU A 177 -1.22 -4.07 -20.08
N ILE A 178 -2.14 -3.92 -19.13
CA ILE A 178 -2.19 -4.80 -17.95
C ILE A 178 -2.47 -6.25 -18.38
N ARG A 179 -3.46 -6.48 -19.26
CA ARG A 179 -3.76 -7.84 -19.78
C ARG A 179 -2.64 -8.46 -20.59
N ALA A 180 -1.80 -7.65 -21.22
CA ALA A 180 -0.67 -8.13 -22.02
C ALA A 180 0.52 -8.58 -21.13
N ALA A 181 0.58 -8.13 -19.88
CA ALA A 181 1.63 -8.51 -18.95
C ALA A 181 1.35 -9.88 -18.30
N ASP A 182 2.40 -10.56 -17.84
CA ASP A 182 2.25 -11.77 -17.04
C ASP A 182 1.52 -11.42 -15.71
N PRO A 183 0.36 -12.04 -15.41
CA PRO A 183 -0.38 -11.79 -14.18
C PRO A 183 0.42 -12.09 -12.90
N GLY A 184 1.42 -12.96 -12.97
CA GLY A 184 2.33 -13.26 -11.87
C GLY A 184 3.23 -12.09 -11.45
N ARG A 185 3.32 -11.02 -12.25
CA ARG A 185 4.09 -9.81 -11.93
C ARG A 185 3.41 -8.91 -10.91
N PHE A 186 2.09 -8.98 -10.80
CA PHE A 186 1.30 -8.07 -9.98
C PHE A 186 1.09 -8.60 -8.56
N GLY A 187 1.19 -7.70 -7.58
CA GLY A 187 0.95 -7.95 -6.16
C GLY A 187 -0.34 -7.29 -5.65
N ILE A 188 -0.24 -6.52 -4.59
CA ILE A 188 -1.37 -5.78 -3.99
C ILE A 188 -1.93 -4.76 -5.01
N ILE A 189 -3.24 -4.55 -4.94
CA ILE A 189 -3.93 -3.46 -5.66
C ILE A 189 -4.30 -2.40 -4.63
N HIS A 190 -3.83 -1.15 -4.81
CA HIS A 190 -4.34 -0.02 -4.06
C HIS A 190 -5.56 0.56 -4.78
N LEU A 191 -6.70 0.55 -4.11
CA LEU A 191 -7.98 0.92 -4.69
C LEU A 191 -8.46 2.28 -4.18
N CYS A 192 -8.65 3.20 -5.11
CA CYS A 192 -9.25 4.52 -4.95
C CYS A 192 -9.70 5.01 -6.32
N ASP A 193 -10.30 6.21 -6.38
CA ASP A 193 -10.65 6.85 -7.64
C ASP A 193 -10.07 8.26 -7.72
N TRP A 194 -9.99 8.83 -8.93
CA TRP A 194 -9.48 10.14 -9.21
C TRP A 194 -10.63 11.14 -9.43
N PRO A 195 -10.60 12.37 -8.86
CA PRO A 195 -11.66 13.33 -9.06
C PRO A 195 -11.93 13.63 -10.53
N SER A 196 -13.19 13.63 -10.93
CA SER A 196 -13.60 13.97 -12.31
C SER A 196 -13.34 15.44 -12.67
N ASP A 197 -13.29 16.31 -11.67
CA ASP A 197 -12.93 17.72 -11.82
C ASP A 197 -11.77 18.08 -10.88
N PRO A 198 -10.50 17.87 -11.29
CA PRO A 198 -9.33 18.24 -10.54
C PRO A 198 -8.97 19.72 -10.65
N ALA A 199 -9.73 20.53 -11.42
CA ALA A 199 -9.37 21.89 -11.76
C ALA A 199 -9.04 22.77 -10.55
N GLY A 200 -7.93 23.50 -10.64
CA GLY A 200 -7.46 24.43 -9.61
C GLY A 200 -6.80 23.77 -8.40
N ARG A 201 -6.56 22.47 -8.41
CA ARG A 201 -5.85 21.73 -7.37
C ARG A 201 -4.57 21.09 -7.91
N GLU A 202 -3.51 21.13 -7.10
CA GLU A 202 -2.24 20.49 -7.45
C GLU A 202 -2.36 18.96 -7.38
N THR A 203 -1.76 18.28 -8.35
CA THR A 203 -1.80 16.81 -8.40
C THR A 203 -1.31 16.15 -7.12
N VAL A 204 -0.25 16.69 -6.50
CA VAL A 204 0.30 16.17 -5.25
C VAL A 204 -0.68 16.30 -4.09
N GLU A 205 -1.44 17.40 -4.01
CA GLU A 205 -2.49 17.58 -2.99
C GLU A 205 -3.61 16.55 -3.17
N LEU A 206 -4.02 16.32 -4.42
CA LEU A 206 -5.05 15.34 -4.74
C LEU A 206 -4.61 13.91 -4.40
N VAL A 207 -3.39 13.55 -4.74
CA VAL A 207 -2.82 12.23 -4.43
C VAL A 207 -2.77 11.98 -2.92
N ARG A 208 -2.42 13.01 -2.14
CA ARG A 208 -2.20 12.91 -0.68
C ARG A 208 -3.44 13.14 0.18
N GLY A 209 -4.50 13.73 -0.37
CA GLY A 209 -5.64 14.11 0.47
C GLY A 209 -6.93 14.42 -0.28
N GLY A 210 -6.99 14.15 -1.59
CA GLY A 210 -8.12 14.49 -2.44
C GLY A 210 -8.63 13.36 -3.33
N ARG A 211 -8.20 12.11 -3.10
CA ARG A 211 -8.76 10.93 -3.79
C ARG A 211 -10.25 10.81 -3.49
N VAL A 212 -11.02 10.21 -4.39
CA VAL A 212 -12.48 10.08 -4.21
C VAL A 212 -12.89 8.60 -4.11
N TYR A 213 -14.13 8.38 -3.69
CA TYR A 213 -14.68 7.04 -3.53
C TYR A 213 -14.79 6.32 -4.87
N CYS A 214 -14.63 5.00 -4.85
CA CYS A 214 -14.70 4.17 -6.04
C CYS A 214 -16.02 4.36 -6.77
N GLY A 215 -15.93 4.65 -8.08
CA GLY A 215 -17.08 4.94 -8.93
C GLY A 215 -17.63 6.37 -8.86
N GLU A 216 -17.04 7.24 -8.03
CA GLU A 216 -17.38 8.66 -7.96
C GLU A 216 -16.39 9.54 -8.75
N GLY A 217 -15.39 8.94 -9.39
CA GLY A 217 -14.32 9.61 -10.10
C GLY A 217 -14.27 9.33 -11.60
N ALA A 218 -13.09 9.51 -12.19
CA ALA A 218 -12.84 9.42 -13.63
C ALA A 218 -12.02 8.19 -14.05
N ALA A 219 -11.49 7.40 -13.11
CA ALA A 219 -10.67 6.24 -13.45
C ALA A 219 -11.54 5.08 -13.95
N ASP A 220 -11.04 4.34 -14.97
CA ASP A 220 -11.70 3.11 -15.45
C ASP A 220 -11.41 1.94 -14.47
N LEU A 221 -11.88 2.07 -13.22
CA LEU A 221 -11.64 1.05 -12.19
C LEU A 221 -12.13 -0.33 -12.62
N LYS A 222 -13.27 -0.40 -13.31
CA LYS A 222 -13.81 -1.68 -13.78
C LYS A 222 -12.86 -2.33 -14.78
N GLY A 223 -12.42 -1.59 -15.80
CA GLY A 223 -11.50 -2.10 -16.82
C GLY A 223 -10.17 -2.54 -16.24
N PHE A 224 -9.62 -1.79 -15.27
CA PHE A 224 -8.38 -2.15 -14.57
C PHE A 224 -8.55 -3.42 -13.72
N LEU A 225 -9.61 -3.49 -12.91
CA LEU A 225 -9.86 -4.65 -12.06
C LEU A 225 -10.18 -5.93 -12.83
N GLU A 226 -10.81 -5.83 -14.01
CA GLU A 226 -11.03 -6.96 -14.92
C GLU A 226 -9.73 -7.41 -15.62
N ALA A 227 -8.75 -6.52 -15.74
CA ALA A 227 -7.45 -6.81 -16.35
C ALA A 227 -6.44 -7.41 -15.36
N LEU A 228 -6.56 -7.09 -14.08
CA LEU A 228 -5.67 -7.55 -13.01
C LEU A 228 -6.11 -8.90 -12.44
N PRO A 229 -5.16 -9.71 -11.89
CA PRO A 229 -5.51 -10.92 -11.17
C PRO A 229 -6.40 -10.61 -9.94
N GLU A 230 -7.08 -11.65 -9.42
CA GLU A 230 -7.93 -11.53 -8.21
C GLU A 230 -7.10 -11.38 -6.91
N ASN A 231 -6.18 -10.44 -6.90
CA ASN A 231 -5.40 -10.09 -5.71
C ASN A 231 -6.23 -9.28 -4.71
N VAL A 232 -5.77 -9.22 -3.46
CA VAL A 232 -6.39 -8.38 -2.43
C VAL A 232 -6.30 -6.91 -2.84
N CYS A 233 -7.43 -6.20 -2.68
CA CYS A 233 -7.49 -4.76 -2.86
C CYS A 233 -7.32 -4.06 -1.50
N ALA A 234 -6.21 -3.41 -1.27
CA ALA A 234 -6.07 -2.50 -0.14
C ALA A 234 -6.68 -1.15 -0.52
N ILE A 235 -7.69 -0.70 0.20
CA ILE A 235 -8.29 0.61 -0.05
C ILE A 235 -7.36 1.66 0.51
N GLU A 236 -6.75 2.44 -0.40
CA GLU A 236 -5.88 3.57 -0.07
C GLU A 236 -6.49 4.86 -0.63
N LEU A 237 -7.32 5.49 0.19
CA LEU A 237 -8.14 6.64 -0.21
C LEU A 237 -8.00 7.79 0.79
N PRO A 238 -6.84 8.49 0.83
CA PRO A 238 -6.71 9.68 1.63
C PRO A 238 -7.61 10.80 1.08
N ASN A 239 -8.58 11.23 1.90
CA ASN A 239 -9.47 12.35 1.60
C ASN A 239 -9.71 13.16 2.87
N LEU A 240 -8.99 14.28 3.01
CA LEU A 240 -9.01 15.12 4.22
C LEU A 240 -10.41 15.67 4.50
N ARG A 241 -11.15 16.06 3.46
CA ARG A 241 -12.51 16.58 3.61
C ARG A 241 -13.46 15.52 4.14
N GLU A 242 -13.42 14.31 3.61
CA GLU A 242 -14.29 13.23 4.05
C GLU A 242 -13.92 12.72 5.44
N LEU A 243 -12.62 12.76 5.80
CA LEU A 243 -12.15 12.48 7.15
C LEU A 243 -12.70 13.50 8.15
N GLU A 244 -12.70 14.80 7.81
CA GLU A 244 -13.27 15.85 8.66
C GLU A 244 -14.79 15.67 8.83
N LEU A 245 -15.51 15.34 7.76
CA LEU A 245 -16.97 15.21 7.76
C LEU A 245 -17.45 13.93 8.46
N ARG A 246 -16.75 12.81 8.33
CA ARG A 246 -17.24 11.47 8.76
C ARG A 246 -16.46 10.89 9.92
N GLY A 247 -15.31 11.46 10.25
CA GLY A 247 -14.31 10.83 11.11
C GLY A 247 -13.71 9.58 10.46
N GLN A 248 -12.67 9.03 11.08
CA GLN A 248 -11.90 7.87 10.53
C GLN A 248 -12.78 6.64 10.29
N ALA A 249 -13.62 6.26 11.27
CA ALA A 249 -14.47 5.07 11.15
C ALA A 249 -15.56 5.23 10.08
N GLY A 250 -16.19 6.41 9.99
CA GLY A 250 -17.20 6.70 8.98
C GLY A 250 -16.63 6.73 7.57
N HIS A 251 -15.43 7.30 7.41
CA HIS A 251 -14.71 7.33 6.14
C HIS A 251 -14.29 5.92 5.70
N ALA A 252 -13.63 5.14 6.58
CA ALA A 252 -13.25 3.76 6.28
C ALA A 252 -14.43 2.89 5.86
N ARG A 253 -15.58 3.00 6.55
CA ARG A 253 -16.81 2.29 6.17
C ARG A 253 -17.29 2.69 4.78
N ARG A 254 -17.36 3.98 4.49
CA ARG A 254 -17.80 4.49 3.18
C ARG A 254 -16.88 4.01 2.05
N CYS A 255 -15.55 4.01 2.28
CA CYS A 255 -14.58 3.47 1.34
C CYS A 255 -14.90 2.02 0.96
N LEU A 256 -15.18 1.16 1.94
CA LEU A 256 -15.50 -0.24 1.68
C LEU A 256 -16.87 -0.43 1.00
N GLU A 257 -17.87 0.38 1.36
CA GLU A 257 -19.20 0.34 0.73
C GLU A 257 -19.15 0.64 -0.76
N THR A 258 -18.31 1.60 -1.17
CA THR A 258 -18.17 2.00 -2.58
C THR A 258 -17.25 1.08 -3.39
N ALA A 259 -16.40 0.30 -2.73
CA ALA A 259 -15.51 -0.65 -3.38
C ALA A 259 -16.17 -2.02 -3.66
N LYS A 260 -17.28 -2.32 -3.00
CA LYS A 260 -18.09 -3.55 -3.17
C LYS A 260 -19.12 -3.41 -4.27
#